data_56084d6565c83ab7ff3dcd313baeffc7
#
_entry.id   56084d6565c83ab7ff3dcd313baeffc7
#
_cell.length_a   1.000
_cell.length_b   1.000
_cell.length_c   1.000
_cell.angle_alpha   90.00
_cell.angle_beta   90.00
_cell.angle_gamma   90.00
#
_symmetry.space_group_name_H-M   'P 1'
#
loop_
_entity.id
_entity.type
_entity.pdbx_description
1 polymer ?
#
loop_
_entity_poly.entity_id
_entity_poly.type
_entity_poly.pdbx_seq_one_letter_code
_entity_poly.pdbx_strand_id
1 'polypeptide(L)'
;MFSRVGDRVDVSLSMECRAYWKAKQAASPPSEQQESLRALIQLGAPVHVVPELVHLNMGLSIHRSQYMALEQGLLSTLEKSDGDNSPLVPIRTFVREANDRLDAIMRPIQSDEIGWIDPAIWSELFGCTMEDEKEHAVTMKDLLDGLVEFSDEAVDIARKRGLEGLANRFAFLGASSRAASDARGLERLHWLEPEVAYSIVNDLIIGGLFSKDLVRTSSVQFGLGMLSIRAVLTVYGACHRAREACRVEVTVQDLIDSMVTLSKMLRERAVIDFLRDHEKSLFSLFVTDFMWVNDK
;
A
#
# COMPACT_ATOMS: atom_id res chain seq x y z
N MET A 1 -3.21 6.92 15.95
CA MET A 1 -1.81 6.46 16.11
C MET A 1 -0.93 7.70 16.21
N PHE A 2 0.13 7.65 17.00
CA PHE A 2 1.04 8.76 17.21
C PHE A 2 2.44 8.36 16.76
N SER A 3 3.08 9.22 15.96
CA SER A 3 4.46 9.01 15.50
C SER A 3 5.29 10.26 15.79
N ARG A 4 6.46 10.08 16.42
CA ARG A 4 7.36 11.19 16.76
C ARG A 4 8.51 11.26 15.77
N VAL A 5 8.76 12.46 15.25
CA VAL A 5 9.88 12.77 14.38
C VAL A 5 10.61 13.98 14.97
N GLY A 6 11.72 13.76 15.68
CA GLY A 6 12.34 14.81 16.47
C GLY A 6 11.36 15.34 17.52
N ASP A 7 11.10 16.65 17.51
CA ASP A 7 10.18 17.32 18.44
C ASP A 7 8.73 17.35 17.94
N ARG A 8 8.48 16.94 16.71
CA ARG A 8 7.14 16.89 16.10
C ARG A 8 6.47 15.56 16.39
N VAL A 9 5.17 15.61 16.69
CA VAL A 9 4.32 14.42 16.81
C VAL A 9 3.24 14.47 15.74
N ASP A 10 3.27 13.51 14.83
CA ASP A 10 2.25 13.31 13.83
C ASP A 10 1.16 12.39 14.36
N VAL A 11 -0.09 12.72 14.09
CA VAL A 11 -1.25 11.96 14.54
C VAL A 11 -2.02 11.46 13.34
N SER A 12 -2.17 10.13 13.24
CA SER A 12 -3.02 9.51 12.24
C SER A 12 -4.21 8.80 12.88
N LEU A 13 -5.36 8.91 12.27
CA LEU A 13 -6.56 8.18 12.66
C LEU A 13 -6.60 6.85 11.91
N SER A 14 -7.19 5.82 12.55
CA SER A 14 -7.34 4.53 11.89
C SER A 14 -8.41 4.61 10.80
N MET A 15 -7.98 4.49 9.57
CA MET A 15 -8.87 4.46 8.39
C MET A 15 -9.69 3.17 8.28
N GLU A 16 -9.43 2.19 9.15
CA GLU A 16 -10.20 0.96 9.25
C GLU A 16 -11.51 1.11 10.03
N CYS A 17 -11.66 2.28 10.69
CA CYS A 17 -12.85 2.55 11.48
C CYS A 17 -13.95 3.14 10.60
N ARG A 18 -15.09 2.44 10.46
CA ARG A 18 -16.27 2.96 9.76
C ARG A 18 -16.75 4.30 10.34
N ALA A 19 -16.56 4.51 11.64
CA ALA A 19 -16.91 5.77 12.29
C ALA A 19 -16.04 6.94 11.81
N TYR A 20 -14.77 6.69 11.45
CA TYR A 20 -13.89 7.69 10.85
C TYR A 20 -14.49 8.24 9.55
N TRP A 21 -14.89 7.34 8.65
CA TRP A 21 -15.46 7.72 7.35
C TRP A 21 -16.79 8.44 7.51
N LYS A 22 -17.64 8.00 8.44
CA LYS A 22 -18.90 8.72 8.77
C LYS A 22 -18.63 10.11 9.33
N ALA A 23 -17.65 10.25 10.22
CA ALA A 23 -17.28 11.54 10.79
C ALA A 23 -16.67 12.49 9.73
N LYS A 24 -15.85 11.96 8.81
CA LYS A 24 -15.27 12.73 7.71
C LYS A 24 -16.35 13.26 6.76
N GLN A 25 -17.36 12.46 6.45
CA GLN A 25 -18.51 12.89 5.64
C GLN A 25 -19.38 13.93 6.35
N ALA A 26 -19.41 13.92 7.70
CA ALA A 26 -20.23 14.84 8.50
C ALA A 26 -19.58 16.21 8.78
N ALA A 27 -18.37 16.47 8.24
CA ALA A 27 -17.65 17.75 8.33
C ALA A 27 -17.57 18.34 9.75
N SER A 28 -16.94 17.64 10.70
CA SER A 28 -16.70 18.18 12.05
C SER A 28 -15.58 19.24 12.06
N PRO A 29 -15.71 20.33 12.83
CA PRO A 29 -14.72 21.39 12.84
C PRO A 29 -13.35 20.91 13.38
N PRO A 30 -12.24 21.35 12.76
CA PRO A 30 -10.87 20.88 13.09
C PRO A 30 -10.42 21.16 14.54
N SER A 31 -10.98 22.17 15.20
CA SER A 31 -10.59 22.60 16.55
C SER A 31 -10.91 21.58 17.66
N GLU A 32 -12.10 20.97 17.63
CA GLU A 32 -12.50 19.97 18.63
C GLU A 32 -11.69 18.68 18.52
N GLN A 33 -11.28 18.33 17.28
CA GLN A 33 -10.43 17.17 17.05
C GLN A 33 -9.02 17.36 17.63
N GLN A 34 -8.44 18.57 17.53
CA GLN A 34 -7.11 18.86 18.05
C GLN A 34 -7.04 18.77 19.56
N GLU A 35 -8.05 19.24 20.30
CA GLU A 35 -8.08 19.15 21.76
C GLU A 35 -8.19 17.70 22.23
N SER A 36 -9.05 16.91 21.61
CA SER A 36 -9.19 15.49 21.92
C SER A 36 -7.90 14.70 21.66
N LEU A 37 -7.17 15.03 20.58
CA LEU A 37 -5.90 14.40 20.24
C LEU A 37 -4.78 14.78 21.20
N ARG A 38 -4.72 16.04 21.64
CA ARG A 38 -3.77 16.49 22.69
C ARG A 38 -3.98 15.76 24.01
N ALA A 39 -5.25 15.59 24.41
CA ALA A 39 -5.61 14.85 25.60
C ALA A 39 -5.14 13.37 25.54
N LEU A 40 -5.29 12.71 24.38
CA LEU A 40 -4.81 11.33 24.20
C LEU A 40 -3.28 11.21 24.31
N ILE A 41 -2.51 12.17 23.82
CA ILE A 41 -1.06 12.20 23.96
C ILE A 41 -0.68 12.36 25.45
N GLN A 42 -1.36 13.24 26.17
CA GLN A 42 -1.14 13.47 27.61
C GLN A 42 -1.49 12.24 28.46
N LEU A 43 -2.45 11.40 28.02
CA LEU A 43 -2.82 10.14 28.68
C LEU A 43 -1.81 9.00 28.43
N GLY A 44 -0.67 9.27 27.78
CA GLY A 44 0.39 8.29 27.55
C GLY A 44 0.11 7.30 26.44
N ALA A 45 -0.66 7.69 25.41
CA ALA A 45 -0.83 6.88 24.22
C ALA A 45 0.54 6.53 23.61
N PRO A 46 0.76 5.29 23.15
CA PRO A 46 2.05 4.86 22.64
C PRO A 46 2.43 5.69 21.39
N VAL A 47 3.62 6.26 21.42
CA VAL A 47 4.19 7.07 20.35
C VAL A 47 5.28 6.28 19.66
N HIS A 48 5.12 6.03 18.36
CA HIS A 48 6.16 5.42 17.55
C HIS A 48 7.23 6.47 17.21
N VAL A 49 8.50 6.15 17.48
CA VAL A 49 9.63 7.04 17.18
C VAL A 49 10.28 6.62 15.86
N VAL A 50 10.35 7.54 14.91
CA VAL A 50 11.07 7.30 13.65
C VAL A 50 12.57 7.29 13.95
N PRO A 51 13.29 6.19 13.66
CA PRO A 51 14.72 6.06 13.93
C PRO A 51 15.55 7.07 13.15
N GLU A 52 16.79 7.29 13.55
CA GLU A 52 17.70 8.21 12.87
C GLU A 52 18.14 7.67 11.50
N LEU A 53 18.35 6.36 11.43
CA LEU A 53 18.60 5.62 10.19
C LEU A 53 17.36 4.78 9.86
N VAL A 54 16.87 4.93 8.64
CA VAL A 54 15.70 4.25 8.11
C VAL A 54 16.15 3.31 7.00
N HIS A 55 15.78 2.04 7.08
CA HIS A 55 16.08 1.07 6.02
C HIS A 55 15.29 1.40 4.76
N LEU A 56 16.00 1.75 3.69
CA LEU A 56 15.39 2.02 2.39
C LEU A 56 15.03 0.70 1.67
N ASN A 57 15.99 -0.22 1.64
CA ASN A 57 15.86 -1.59 1.14
C ASN A 57 16.77 -2.54 1.95
N MET A 58 16.93 -3.80 1.51
CA MET A 58 17.69 -4.83 2.24
C MET A 58 19.20 -4.54 2.45
N GLY A 59 19.77 -3.56 1.77
CA GLY A 59 21.21 -3.24 1.87
C GLY A 59 21.52 -1.79 2.15
N LEU A 60 20.51 -0.92 2.09
CA LEU A 60 20.70 0.52 2.15
C LEU A 60 19.84 1.16 3.24
N SER A 61 20.47 2.01 4.04
CA SER A 61 19.78 2.87 5.01
C SER A 61 20.01 4.34 4.63
N ILE A 62 18.97 5.14 4.84
CA ILE A 62 19.01 6.59 4.65
C ILE A 62 18.81 7.31 5.98
N HIS A 63 19.32 8.54 6.07
CA HIS A 63 19.08 9.36 7.24
C HIS A 63 17.60 9.78 7.34
N ARG A 64 17.10 9.91 8.56
CA ARG A 64 15.70 10.33 8.84
C ARG A 64 15.30 11.58 8.06
N SER A 65 16.20 12.55 7.87
CA SER A 65 15.89 13.75 7.09
C SER A 65 15.58 13.46 5.62
N GLN A 66 16.29 12.51 4.99
CA GLN A 66 16.06 12.09 3.60
C GLN A 66 14.71 11.34 3.51
N TYR A 67 14.42 10.46 4.48
CA TYR A 67 13.11 9.82 4.57
C TYR A 67 11.97 10.84 4.70
N MET A 68 12.14 11.86 5.56
CA MET A 68 11.13 12.90 5.73
C MET A 68 10.94 13.74 4.46
N ALA A 69 12.02 14.01 3.70
CA ALA A 69 11.92 14.69 2.42
C ALA A 69 11.16 13.85 1.36
N LEU A 70 11.44 12.54 1.33
CA LEU A 70 10.69 11.58 0.50
C LEU A 70 9.19 11.62 0.83
N GLU A 71 8.85 11.41 2.11
CA GLU A 71 7.45 11.39 2.57
C GLU A 71 6.74 12.71 2.28
N GLN A 72 7.36 13.84 2.61
CA GLN A 72 6.76 15.16 2.38
C GLN A 72 6.57 15.47 0.90
N GLY A 73 7.49 15.02 0.06
CA GLY A 73 7.34 15.12 -1.38
C GLY A 73 6.15 14.33 -1.90
N LEU A 74 5.99 13.08 -1.45
CA LEU A 74 4.84 12.24 -1.81
C LEU A 74 3.52 12.89 -1.38
N LEU A 75 3.44 13.39 -0.14
CA LEU A 75 2.26 14.08 0.36
C LEU A 75 1.92 15.32 -0.47
N SER A 76 2.92 16.16 -0.79
CA SER A 76 2.71 17.38 -1.57
C SER A 76 2.21 17.10 -2.99
N THR A 77 2.59 15.98 -3.58
CA THR A 77 2.14 15.59 -4.92
C THR A 77 0.70 15.08 -4.88
N LEU A 78 0.36 14.26 -3.88
CA LEU A 78 -0.99 13.75 -3.69
C LEU A 78 -2.01 14.84 -3.35
N GLU A 79 -1.61 15.86 -2.59
CA GLU A 79 -2.45 17.02 -2.27
C GLU A 79 -2.75 17.92 -3.48
N LYS A 80 -1.88 17.90 -4.51
CA LYS A 80 -2.00 18.74 -5.72
C LYS A 80 -2.64 18.03 -6.90
N SER A 81 -2.91 16.74 -6.78
CA SER A 81 -3.43 15.94 -7.89
C SER A 81 -4.89 16.30 -8.17
N ASP A 82 -5.08 17.27 -9.07
CA ASP A 82 -6.38 17.66 -9.61
C ASP A 82 -6.53 17.09 -11.04
N GLY A 83 -7.64 16.46 -11.36
CA GLY A 83 -8.04 16.40 -12.74
C GLY A 83 -8.77 15.18 -13.24
N ASP A 84 -8.36 13.97 -12.97
CA ASP A 84 -9.07 12.78 -13.43
C ASP A 84 -9.74 12.09 -12.23
N ASN A 85 -11.05 11.91 -12.30
CA ASN A 85 -11.84 11.42 -11.16
C ASN A 85 -11.77 9.89 -10.98
N SER A 86 -10.88 9.19 -11.68
CA SER A 86 -10.72 7.75 -11.50
C SER A 86 -10.03 7.44 -10.17
N PRO A 87 -10.56 6.50 -9.35
CA PRO A 87 -9.93 6.09 -8.09
C PRO A 87 -8.57 5.40 -8.26
N LEU A 88 -8.15 5.07 -9.49
CA LEU A 88 -6.81 4.56 -9.78
C LEU A 88 -5.76 5.68 -9.92
N VAL A 89 -6.18 6.91 -10.19
CA VAL A 89 -5.25 8.04 -10.38
C VAL A 89 -4.39 8.33 -9.15
N PRO A 90 -4.91 8.37 -7.91
CA PRO A 90 -4.05 8.54 -6.74
C PRO A 90 -2.97 7.46 -6.62
N ILE A 91 -3.29 6.22 -6.98
CA ILE A 91 -2.35 5.09 -6.92
C ILE A 91 -1.24 5.30 -7.96
N ARG A 92 -1.61 5.64 -9.20
CA ARG A 92 -0.65 5.92 -10.27
C ARG A 92 0.28 7.08 -9.91
N THR A 93 -0.30 8.16 -9.42
CA THR A 93 0.45 9.35 -8.99
C THR A 93 1.43 9.00 -7.89
N PHE A 94 0.98 8.25 -6.87
CA PHE A 94 1.80 7.80 -5.75
C PHE A 94 2.97 6.93 -6.21
N VAL A 95 2.71 5.91 -7.02
CA VAL A 95 3.74 4.96 -7.48
C VAL A 95 4.78 5.66 -8.35
N ARG A 96 4.36 6.50 -9.30
CA ARG A 96 5.27 7.26 -10.15
C ARG A 96 6.16 8.19 -9.35
N GLU A 97 5.56 9.00 -8.47
CA GLU A 97 6.31 9.96 -7.65
C GLU A 97 7.27 9.24 -6.69
N ALA A 98 6.84 8.12 -6.10
CA ALA A 98 7.69 7.32 -5.23
C ALA A 98 8.92 6.77 -5.97
N ASN A 99 8.72 6.28 -7.20
CA ASN A 99 9.80 5.79 -8.05
C ASN A 99 10.79 6.91 -8.40
N ASP A 100 10.29 8.06 -8.88
CA ASP A 100 11.14 9.20 -9.26
C ASP A 100 12.01 9.69 -8.07
N ARG A 101 11.42 9.71 -6.87
CA ARG A 101 12.13 10.11 -5.65
C ARG A 101 13.11 9.08 -5.15
N LEU A 102 12.78 7.79 -5.23
CA LEU A 102 13.71 6.73 -4.90
C LEU A 102 14.92 6.75 -5.84
N ASP A 103 14.68 6.91 -7.14
CA ASP A 103 15.76 7.05 -8.12
C ASP A 103 16.65 8.26 -7.82
N ALA A 104 16.07 9.39 -7.43
CA ALA A 104 16.83 10.58 -7.04
C ALA A 104 17.69 10.35 -5.79
N ILE A 105 17.23 9.55 -4.83
CA ILE A 105 18.01 9.16 -3.64
C ILE A 105 19.10 8.15 -4.00
N MET A 106 18.82 7.23 -4.93
CA MET A 106 19.73 6.14 -5.28
C MET A 106 20.86 6.59 -6.22
N ARG A 107 20.60 7.54 -7.14
CA ARG A 107 21.60 8.01 -8.14
C ARG A 107 22.92 8.50 -7.54
N PRO A 108 22.96 9.37 -6.51
CA PRO A 108 24.23 9.80 -5.91
C PRO A 108 25.01 8.63 -5.31
N ILE A 109 24.30 7.66 -4.74
CA ILE A 109 24.93 6.50 -4.10
C ILE A 109 25.55 5.56 -5.14
N GLN A 110 24.97 5.51 -6.33
CA GLN A 110 25.50 4.73 -7.47
C GLN A 110 26.64 5.47 -8.19
N SER A 111 26.72 6.81 -8.10
CA SER A 111 27.74 7.62 -8.78
C SER A 111 28.98 7.88 -7.95
N ASP A 112 28.90 7.84 -6.62
CA ASP A 112 30.05 8.05 -5.75
C ASP A 112 30.76 6.71 -5.46
N GLU A 113 31.83 6.45 -6.21
CA GLU A 113 33.06 5.68 -5.91
C GLU A 113 32.96 4.35 -5.13
N ILE A 114 31.79 3.85 -4.80
CA ILE A 114 31.61 2.44 -4.53
C ILE A 114 31.62 1.80 -5.93
N GLY A 115 32.83 1.58 -6.40
CA GLY A 115 33.08 0.92 -7.67
C GLY A 115 32.10 -0.20 -7.83
N TRP A 116 31.57 -0.35 -9.02
CA TRP A 116 30.75 -1.47 -9.44
C TRP A 116 31.23 -2.71 -8.69
N ILE A 117 30.40 -3.26 -7.81
CA ILE A 117 30.71 -4.57 -7.24
C ILE A 117 30.84 -5.44 -8.46
N ASP A 118 32.04 -5.97 -8.68
CA ASP A 118 32.32 -6.89 -9.77
C ASP A 118 31.18 -7.93 -9.78
N PRO A 119 30.54 -8.20 -10.93
CA PRO A 119 29.50 -9.23 -11.02
C PRO A 119 29.91 -10.57 -10.40
N ALA A 120 31.22 -10.89 -10.40
CA ALA A 120 31.76 -12.06 -9.71
C ALA A 120 31.63 -11.93 -8.19
N ILE A 121 31.94 -10.76 -7.63
CA ILE A 121 31.80 -10.47 -6.19
C ILE A 121 30.32 -10.43 -5.81
N TRP A 122 29.44 -9.89 -6.69
CA TRP A 122 27.99 -9.93 -6.49
C TRP A 122 27.46 -11.36 -6.41
N SER A 123 27.88 -12.21 -7.35
CA SER A 123 27.54 -13.63 -7.37
C SER A 123 28.02 -14.37 -6.12
N GLU A 124 29.23 -14.04 -5.62
CA GLU A 124 29.81 -14.65 -4.42
C GLU A 124 29.09 -14.20 -3.14
N LEU A 125 28.69 -12.93 -3.06
CA LEU A 125 27.99 -12.36 -1.89
C LEU A 125 26.52 -12.76 -1.81
N PHE A 126 25.84 -12.89 -2.95
CA PHE A 126 24.39 -13.09 -3.01
C PHE A 126 23.96 -14.45 -3.57
N GLY A 127 24.91 -15.27 -4.03
CA GLY A 127 24.67 -16.63 -4.52
C GLY A 127 23.83 -16.70 -5.82
N CYS A 128 23.66 -15.57 -6.51
CA CYS A 128 22.92 -15.49 -7.78
C CYS A 128 23.65 -14.57 -8.76
N THR A 129 23.53 -14.83 -10.06
CA THR A 129 24.00 -13.93 -11.11
C THR A 129 22.91 -12.90 -11.44
N MET A 130 23.31 -11.71 -11.92
CA MET A 130 22.34 -10.72 -12.41
C MET A 130 21.49 -11.21 -13.60
N GLU A 131 21.91 -12.29 -14.26
CA GLU A 131 21.18 -12.95 -15.33
C GLU A 131 20.10 -13.89 -14.77
N ASP A 132 20.37 -14.57 -13.67
CA ASP A 132 19.39 -15.43 -12.97
C ASP A 132 18.19 -14.60 -12.45
N GLU A 133 18.42 -13.34 -12.06
CA GLU A 133 17.32 -12.42 -11.66
C GLU A 133 16.41 -12.01 -12.83
N LYS A 134 16.94 -11.99 -14.07
CA LYS A 134 16.12 -11.66 -15.26
C LYS A 134 15.29 -12.84 -15.76
N GLU A 135 15.77 -14.06 -15.61
CA GLU A 135 15.04 -15.26 -16.04
C GLU A 135 13.86 -15.61 -15.12
N HIS A 136 13.85 -15.12 -13.87
CA HIS A 136 12.82 -15.38 -12.87
C HIS A 136 12.10 -14.10 -12.42
N ALA A 137 11.98 -13.12 -13.31
CA ALA A 137 11.22 -11.90 -13.01
C ALA A 137 9.75 -12.26 -12.77
N VAL A 138 9.36 -12.34 -11.49
CA VAL A 138 7.97 -12.47 -11.07
C VAL A 138 7.20 -11.25 -11.58
N THR A 139 6.14 -11.47 -12.32
CA THR A 139 5.27 -10.37 -12.79
C THR A 139 4.26 -9.98 -11.70
N MET A 140 3.64 -8.80 -11.83
CA MET A 140 2.54 -8.42 -10.94
C MET A 140 1.40 -9.44 -11.01
N LYS A 141 1.15 -9.98 -12.21
CA LYS A 141 0.15 -11.03 -12.39
C LYS A 141 0.50 -12.27 -11.58
N ASP A 142 1.74 -12.73 -11.62
CA ASP A 142 2.19 -13.90 -10.85
C ASP A 142 2.06 -13.68 -9.34
N LEU A 143 2.37 -12.47 -8.84
CA LEU A 143 2.18 -12.10 -7.44
C LEU A 143 0.70 -12.16 -7.04
N LEU A 144 -0.18 -11.60 -7.88
CA LEU A 144 -1.62 -11.59 -7.61
C LEU A 144 -2.22 -13.00 -7.72
N ASP A 145 -1.79 -13.79 -8.68
CA ASP A 145 -2.19 -15.19 -8.84
C ASP A 145 -1.69 -16.02 -7.63
N GLY A 146 -0.47 -15.80 -7.17
CA GLY A 146 0.05 -16.40 -5.93
C GLY A 146 -0.75 -16.00 -4.69
N LEU A 147 -1.21 -14.74 -4.59
CA LEU A 147 -2.13 -14.32 -3.52
C LEU A 147 -3.48 -15.02 -3.60
N VAL A 148 -3.96 -15.33 -4.81
CA VAL A 148 -5.19 -16.13 -4.99
C VAL A 148 -4.98 -17.53 -4.45
N GLU A 149 -3.93 -18.23 -4.87
CA GLU A 149 -3.61 -19.59 -4.42
C GLU A 149 -3.42 -19.65 -2.90
N PHE A 150 -2.63 -18.74 -2.34
CA PHE A 150 -2.45 -18.60 -0.90
C PHE A 150 -3.79 -18.40 -0.16
N SER A 151 -4.66 -17.55 -0.70
CA SER A 151 -5.95 -17.25 -0.09
C SER A 151 -6.90 -18.46 -0.14
N ASP A 152 -6.94 -19.17 -1.25
CA ASP A 152 -7.78 -20.38 -1.42
C ASP A 152 -7.35 -21.47 -0.44
N GLU A 153 -6.05 -21.70 -0.26
CA GLU A 153 -5.52 -22.65 0.73
C GLU A 153 -5.86 -22.20 2.17
N ALA A 154 -5.70 -20.92 2.48
CA ALA A 154 -6.04 -20.37 3.80
C ALA A 154 -7.55 -20.48 4.11
N VAL A 155 -8.41 -20.34 3.11
CA VAL A 155 -9.86 -20.56 3.24
C VAL A 155 -10.15 -22.00 3.66
N ASP A 156 -9.54 -22.98 3.00
CA ASP A 156 -9.73 -24.39 3.29
C ASP A 156 -9.26 -24.74 4.71
N ILE A 157 -8.11 -24.23 5.12
CA ILE A 157 -7.59 -24.44 6.48
C ILE A 157 -8.51 -23.81 7.53
N ALA A 158 -8.98 -22.58 7.28
CA ALA A 158 -9.85 -21.86 8.21
C ALA A 158 -11.21 -22.57 8.37
N ARG A 159 -11.82 -23.04 7.27
CA ARG A 159 -13.07 -23.80 7.29
C ARG A 159 -12.94 -25.12 8.05
N LYS A 160 -11.88 -25.90 7.80
CA LYS A 160 -11.59 -27.13 8.53
C LYS A 160 -11.48 -26.93 10.04
N ARG A 161 -11.12 -25.71 10.48
CA ARG A 161 -11.01 -25.31 11.90
C ARG A 161 -12.27 -24.62 12.44
N GLY A 162 -13.33 -24.48 11.65
CA GLY A 162 -14.57 -23.79 12.04
C GLY A 162 -14.43 -22.26 12.14
N LEU A 163 -13.41 -21.67 11.51
CA LEU A 163 -13.11 -20.23 11.56
C LEU A 163 -13.76 -19.50 10.37
N GLU A 164 -15.08 -19.58 10.23
CA GLU A 164 -15.82 -19.05 9.07
C GLU A 164 -15.56 -17.55 8.81
N GLY A 165 -15.49 -16.73 9.88
CA GLY A 165 -15.22 -15.30 9.73
C GLY A 165 -13.82 -15.00 9.16
N LEU A 166 -12.83 -15.87 9.42
CA LEU A 166 -11.49 -15.78 8.85
C LEU A 166 -11.49 -16.31 7.41
N ALA A 167 -12.17 -17.44 7.16
CA ALA A 167 -12.32 -17.99 5.83
C ALA A 167 -12.95 -16.98 4.85
N ASN A 168 -14.03 -16.31 5.25
CA ASN A 168 -14.68 -15.29 4.43
C ASN A 168 -13.76 -14.10 4.11
N ARG A 169 -12.88 -13.70 5.05
CA ARG A 169 -11.91 -12.64 4.80
C ARG A 169 -10.82 -13.08 3.81
N PHE A 170 -10.30 -14.29 3.93
CA PHE A 170 -9.36 -14.84 2.95
C PHE A 170 -10.00 -15.02 1.57
N ALA A 171 -11.22 -15.50 1.51
CA ALA A 171 -11.99 -15.59 0.26
C ALA A 171 -12.11 -14.22 -0.42
N PHE A 172 -12.35 -13.17 0.35
CA PHE A 172 -12.42 -11.81 -0.18
C PHE A 172 -11.03 -11.28 -0.65
N LEU A 173 -9.94 -11.61 0.06
CA LEU A 173 -8.58 -11.28 -0.39
C LEU A 173 -8.28 -11.95 -1.75
N GLY A 174 -8.53 -13.26 -1.87
CA GLY A 174 -8.33 -14.00 -3.11
C GLY A 174 -9.18 -13.48 -4.26
N ALA A 175 -10.46 -13.15 -3.99
CA ALA A 175 -11.36 -12.58 -5.00
C ALA A 175 -10.92 -11.18 -5.47
N SER A 176 -10.44 -10.33 -4.56
CA SER A 176 -9.89 -9.01 -4.88
C SER A 176 -8.60 -9.12 -5.70
N SER A 177 -7.73 -10.06 -5.35
CA SER A 177 -6.50 -10.35 -6.10
C SER A 177 -6.78 -10.87 -7.49
N ARG A 178 -7.75 -11.77 -7.63
CA ARG A 178 -8.21 -12.29 -8.94
C ARG A 178 -8.81 -11.19 -9.80
N ALA A 179 -9.60 -10.28 -9.21
CA ALA A 179 -10.16 -9.13 -9.92
C ALA A 179 -9.07 -8.16 -10.39
N ALA A 180 -7.99 -8.01 -9.62
CA ALA A 180 -6.84 -7.17 -10.00
C ALA A 180 -5.95 -7.86 -11.05
N SER A 181 -5.76 -9.18 -10.99
CA SER A 181 -4.98 -9.95 -11.96
C SER A 181 -5.68 -10.05 -13.33
N ASP A 182 -7.02 -10.17 -13.34
CA ASP A 182 -7.83 -10.22 -14.56
C ASP A 182 -8.86 -9.09 -14.59
N ALA A 183 -8.43 -7.92 -15.06
CA ALA A 183 -9.29 -6.75 -15.19
C ALA A 183 -10.38 -6.90 -16.29
N ARG A 184 -10.31 -7.96 -17.12
CA ARG A 184 -11.34 -8.26 -18.11
C ARG A 184 -12.68 -8.55 -17.42
N GLY A 185 -13.72 -7.90 -17.88
CA GLY A 185 -15.07 -7.99 -17.29
C GLY A 185 -15.35 -6.93 -16.23
N LEU A 186 -14.37 -6.10 -15.88
CA LEU A 186 -14.59 -4.89 -15.08
C LEU A 186 -14.87 -3.65 -15.95
N GLU A 187 -14.64 -3.73 -17.26
CA GLU A 187 -14.86 -2.66 -18.26
C GLU A 187 -16.31 -2.14 -18.29
N ARG A 188 -17.27 -2.95 -17.81
CA ARG A 188 -18.68 -2.58 -17.74
C ARG A 188 -19.07 -1.90 -16.44
N LEU A 189 -18.18 -1.90 -15.45
CA LEU A 189 -18.42 -1.27 -14.17
C LEU A 189 -18.07 0.21 -14.24
N HIS A 190 -18.89 1.04 -13.60
CA HIS A 190 -18.63 2.46 -13.45
C HIS A 190 -18.85 2.90 -12.01
N TRP A 191 -18.10 3.88 -11.58
CA TRP A 191 -18.24 4.47 -10.27
C TRP A 191 -19.44 5.41 -10.22
N LEU A 192 -20.31 5.23 -9.24
CA LEU A 192 -21.47 6.09 -9.06
C LEU A 192 -21.03 7.50 -8.64
N GLU A 193 -20.01 7.59 -7.79
CA GLU A 193 -19.46 8.83 -7.25
C GLU A 193 -17.92 8.81 -7.40
N PRO A 194 -17.40 8.98 -8.63
CA PRO A 194 -15.97 8.79 -8.90
C PRO A 194 -15.08 9.76 -8.12
N GLU A 195 -15.49 11.02 -7.95
CA GLU A 195 -14.74 12.03 -7.18
C GLU A 195 -14.62 11.67 -5.69
N VAL A 196 -15.68 11.11 -5.11
CA VAL A 196 -15.66 10.65 -3.72
C VAL A 196 -14.79 9.40 -3.59
N ALA A 197 -14.89 8.46 -4.54
CA ALA A 197 -14.04 7.27 -4.58
C ALA A 197 -12.56 7.66 -4.72
N TYR A 198 -12.22 8.58 -5.63
CA TYR A 198 -10.90 9.18 -5.76
C TYR A 198 -10.39 9.73 -4.42
N SER A 199 -11.18 10.59 -3.76
CA SER A 199 -10.80 11.19 -2.47
C SER A 199 -10.52 10.14 -1.41
N ILE A 200 -11.32 9.08 -1.33
CA ILE A 200 -11.12 7.99 -0.36
C ILE A 200 -9.82 7.23 -0.60
N VAL A 201 -9.51 6.91 -1.87
CA VAL A 201 -8.26 6.22 -2.21
C VAL A 201 -7.05 7.13 -1.96
N ASN A 202 -7.14 8.39 -2.30
CA ASN A 202 -6.11 9.38 -2.00
C ASN A 202 -5.85 9.50 -0.49
N ASP A 203 -6.92 9.60 0.30
CA ASP A 203 -6.84 9.60 1.77
C ASP A 203 -6.26 8.32 2.35
N LEU A 204 -6.53 7.16 1.75
CA LEU A 204 -5.95 5.88 2.15
C LEU A 204 -4.42 5.92 2.03
N ILE A 205 -3.90 6.45 0.92
CA ILE A 205 -2.47 6.58 0.67
C ILE A 205 -1.85 7.64 1.61
N ILE A 206 -2.44 8.82 1.67
CA ILE A 206 -2.01 9.90 2.58
C ILE A 206 -2.01 9.42 4.03
N GLY A 207 -3.06 8.72 4.47
CA GLY A 207 -3.16 8.18 5.81
C GLY A 207 -2.07 7.15 6.12
N GLY A 208 -1.68 6.31 5.17
CA GLY A 208 -0.56 5.38 5.29
C GLY A 208 0.78 6.10 5.46
N LEU A 209 1.02 7.15 4.68
CA LEU A 209 2.22 8.00 4.81
C LEU A 209 2.27 8.69 6.18
N PHE A 210 1.20 9.34 6.60
CA PHE A 210 1.12 10.01 7.91
C PHE A 210 1.26 9.05 9.09
N SER A 211 0.76 7.82 8.98
CA SER A 211 0.91 6.81 10.03
C SER A 211 2.33 6.25 10.14
N LYS A 212 3.22 6.64 9.23
CA LYS A 212 4.59 6.11 9.12
C LYS A 212 4.60 4.61 8.82
N ASP A 213 3.62 4.14 8.05
CA ASP A 213 3.54 2.73 7.67
C ASP A 213 4.81 2.28 6.93
N LEU A 214 5.45 3.18 6.17
CA LEU A 214 6.68 2.90 5.44
C LEU A 214 7.88 2.51 6.35
N VAL A 215 8.01 3.11 7.55
CA VAL A 215 9.11 2.82 8.48
C VAL A 215 8.76 1.76 9.52
N ARG A 216 7.53 1.26 9.50
CA ARG A 216 7.05 0.19 10.40
C ARG A 216 7.18 -1.19 9.78
N THR A 217 7.49 -1.23 8.51
CA THR A 217 7.80 -2.44 7.75
C THR A 217 9.30 -2.73 7.80
N SER A 218 9.73 -3.79 7.13
CA SER A 218 11.15 -4.19 7.05
C SER A 218 12.01 -3.12 6.34
N SER A 219 11.42 -2.44 5.36
CA SER A 219 12.07 -1.37 4.59
C SER A 219 11.04 -0.37 4.05
N VAL A 220 11.51 0.82 3.67
CA VAL A 220 10.66 1.83 3.00
C VAL A 220 10.13 1.29 1.68
N GLN A 221 10.95 0.59 0.92
CA GLN A 221 10.56 0.00 -0.37
C GLN A 221 9.44 -1.03 -0.19
N PHE A 222 9.55 -1.91 0.80
CA PHE A 222 8.46 -2.84 1.15
C PHE A 222 7.21 -2.09 1.61
N GLY A 223 7.36 -1.06 2.42
CA GLY A 223 6.25 -0.21 2.86
C GLY A 223 5.51 0.46 1.70
N LEU A 224 6.25 0.98 0.71
CA LEU A 224 5.68 1.54 -0.53
C LEU A 224 4.88 0.48 -1.30
N GLY A 225 5.43 -0.72 -1.47
CA GLY A 225 4.75 -1.85 -2.09
C GLY A 225 3.48 -2.26 -1.34
N MET A 226 3.56 -2.36 -0.01
CA MET A 226 2.41 -2.69 0.85
C MET A 226 1.29 -1.64 0.75
N LEU A 227 1.64 -0.37 0.66
CA LEU A 227 0.66 0.71 0.53
C LEU A 227 0.03 0.69 -0.87
N SER A 228 0.82 0.43 -1.91
CA SER A 228 0.34 0.28 -3.29
C SER A 228 -0.63 -0.90 -3.44
N ILE A 229 -0.24 -2.10 -2.97
CA ILE A 229 -1.10 -3.29 -3.08
C ILE A 229 -2.40 -3.12 -2.28
N ARG A 230 -2.33 -2.48 -1.11
CA ARG A 230 -3.51 -2.18 -0.31
C ARG A 230 -4.49 -1.28 -1.06
N ALA A 231 -4.01 -0.22 -1.70
CA ALA A 231 -4.83 0.70 -2.47
C ALA A 231 -5.44 0.01 -3.69
N VAL A 232 -4.63 -0.73 -4.45
CA VAL A 232 -5.07 -1.50 -5.62
C VAL A 232 -6.15 -2.51 -5.25
N LEU A 233 -5.88 -3.40 -4.30
CA LEU A 233 -6.84 -4.43 -3.90
C LEU A 233 -8.12 -3.81 -3.34
N THR A 234 -8.05 -2.63 -2.70
CA THR A 234 -9.24 -1.92 -2.23
C THR A 234 -10.16 -1.53 -3.37
N VAL A 235 -9.62 -0.96 -4.46
CA VAL A 235 -10.39 -0.58 -5.66
C VAL A 235 -10.98 -1.81 -6.34
N TYR A 236 -10.19 -2.84 -6.58
CA TYR A 236 -10.65 -4.05 -7.26
C TYR A 236 -11.58 -4.90 -6.38
N GLY A 237 -11.41 -4.87 -5.06
CA GLY A 237 -12.33 -5.48 -4.12
C GLY A 237 -13.70 -4.81 -4.13
N ALA A 238 -13.78 -3.48 -4.31
CA ALA A 238 -15.04 -2.77 -4.49
C ALA A 238 -15.74 -3.18 -5.80
N CYS A 239 -14.98 -3.28 -6.89
CA CYS A 239 -15.49 -3.80 -8.16
C CYS A 239 -16.01 -5.23 -8.05
N HIS A 240 -15.30 -6.09 -7.32
CA HIS A 240 -15.73 -7.46 -7.05
C HIS A 240 -17.07 -7.50 -6.29
N ARG A 241 -17.25 -6.68 -5.24
CA ARG A 241 -18.49 -6.58 -4.48
C ARG A 241 -19.69 -6.16 -5.35
N ALA A 242 -19.50 -5.16 -6.21
CA ALA A 242 -20.54 -4.73 -7.13
C ALA A 242 -20.97 -5.87 -8.06
N ARG A 243 -19.99 -6.62 -8.58
CA ARG A 243 -20.24 -7.78 -9.46
C ARG A 243 -20.93 -8.92 -8.74
N GLU A 244 -20.52 -9.27 -7.52
CA GLU A 244 -21.24 -10.27 -6.69
C GLU A 244 -22.69 -9.90 -6.45
N ALA A 245 -22.95 -8.59 -6.25
CA ALA A 245 -24.31 -8.08 -6.10
C ALA A 245 -25.06 -7.91 -7.44
N CYS A 246 -24.51 -8.40 -8.56
CA CYS A 246 -25.05 -8.26 -9.91
C CYS A 246 -25.33 -6.80 -10.30
N ARG A 247 -24.51 -5.86 -9.83
CA ARG A 247 -24.60 -4.43 -10.16
C ARG A 247 -23.54 -4.05 -11.18
N VAL A 248 -23.82 -3.04 -11.99
CA VAL A 248 -22.86 -2.37 -12.89
C VAL A 248 -22.26 -1.14 -12.23
N GLU A 249 -22.87 -0.66 -11.17
CA GLU A 249 -22.47 0.51 -10.40
C GLU A 249 -21.65 0.11 -9.18
N VAL A 250 -20.45 0.68 -9.05
CA VAL A 250 -19.60 0.55 -7.87
C VAL A 250 -19.88 1.75 -6.96
N THR A 251 -20.25 1.47 -5.72
CA THR A 251 -20.60 2.51 -4.74
C THR A 251 -19.42 2.84 -3.82
N VAL A 252 -19.47 4.02 -3.21
CA VAL A 252 -18.54 4.41 -2.14
C VAL A 252 -18.59 3.43 -0.96
N GLN A 253 -19.75 2.85 -0.67
CA GLN A 253 -19.88 1.86 0.41
C GLN A 253 -19.11 0.56 0.09
N ASP A 254 -19.11 0.11 -1.18
CA ASP A 254 -18.30 -1.04 -1.62
C ASP A 254 -16.81 -0.78 -1.39
N LEU A 255 -16.35 0.45 -1.68
CA LEU A 255 -14.97 0.87 -1.47
C LEU A 255 -14.58 0.88 0.02
N ILE A 256 -15.40 1.47 0.88
CA ILE A 256 -15.18 1.52 2.32
C ILE A 256 -15.16 0.12 2.93
N ASP A 257 -16.11 -0.73 2.57
CA ASP A 257 -16.19 -2.10 3.07
C ASP A 257 -15.00 -2.96 2.60
N SER A 258 -14.55 -2.76 1.36
CA SER A 258 -13.35 -3.40 0.83
C SER A 258 -12.11 -2.95 1.58
N MET A 259 -11.93 -1.63 1.76
CA MET A 259 -10.83 -1.06 2.50
C MET A 259 -10.74 -1.59 3.94
N VAL A 260 -11.87 -1.64 4.66
CA VAL A 260 -11.92 -2.14 6.05
C VAL A 260 -11.54 -3.61 6.11
N THR A 261 -12.02 -4.42 5.16
CA THR A 261 -11.74 -5.86 5.12
C THR A 261 -10.27 -6.12 4.78
N LEU A 262 -9.77 -5.53 3.70
CA LEU A 262 -8.40 -5.73 3.21
C LEU A 262 -7.35 -5.16 4.16
N SER A 263 -7.60 -4.01 4.78
CA SER A 263 -6.68 -3.45 5.78
C SER A 263 -6.44 -4.39 6.97
N LYS A 264 -7.44 -5.18 7.35
CA LYS A 264 -7.28 -6.22 8.39
C LYS A 264 -6.50 -7.41 7.86
N MET A 265 -6.82 -7.86 6.64
CA MET A 265 -6.16 -9.01 6.03
C MET A 265 -4.68 -8.78 5.75
N LEU A 266 -4.32 -7.63 5.19
CA LEU A 266 -2.93 -7.25 4.90
C LEU A 266 -2.07 -7.01 6.15
N ARG A 267 -2.65 -7.08 7.36
CA ARG A 267 -1.95 -7.09 8.65
C ARG A 267 -1.81 -8.49 9.25
N GLU A 268 -2.48 -9.48 8.69
CA GLU A 268 -2.29 -10.86 9.11
C GLU A 268 -0.87 -11.30 8.82
N ARG A 269 -0.21 -11.89 9.82
CA ARG A 269 1.21 -12.24 9.72
C ARG A 269 1.49 -13.13 8.51
N ALA A 270 0.64 -14.11 8.24
CA ALA A 270 0.82 -15.00 7.11
C ALA A 270 0.79 -14.28 5.75
N VAL A 271 -0.04 -13.24 5.61
CA VAL A 271 -0.10 -12.40 4.39
C VAL A 271 1.15 -11.53 4.30
N ILE A 272 1.60 -10.95 5.42
CA ILE A 272 2.83 -10.14 5.46
C ILE A 272 4.04 -11.01 5.10
N ASP A 273 4.13 -12.22 5.66
CA ASP A 273 5.24 -13.14 5.39
C ASP A 273 5.24 -13.56 3.90
N PHE A 274 4.08 -13.88 3.32
CA PHE A 274 3.94 -14.14 1.89
C PHE A 274 4.44 -12.96 1.02
N LEU A 275 4.00 -11.72 1.33
CA LEU A 275 4.41 -10.54 0.57
C LEU A 275 5.88 -10.19 0.78
N ARG A 276 6.45 -10.52 1.95
CA ARG A 276 7.87 -10.30 2.26
C ARG A 276 8.78 -11.20 1.42
N ASP A 277 8.36 -12.41 1.12
CA ASP A 277 9.11 -13.30 0.22
C ASP A 277 9.28 -12.69 -1.19
N HIS A 278 8.42 -11.69 -1.52
CA HIS A 278 8.47 -10.92 -2.77
C HIS A 278 8.97 -9.47 -2.56
N GLU A 279 9.56 -9.14 -1.39
CA GLU A 279 9.93 -7.75 -1.02
C GLU A 279 10.84 -7.09 -2.06
N LYS A 280 11.82 -7.81 -2.61
CA LYS A 280 12.80 -7.25 -3.55
C LYS A 280 12.15 -6.70 -4.81
N SER A 281 11.06 -7.30 -5.26
CA SER A 281 10.38 -6.98 -6.51
C SER A 281 9.03 -6.29 -6.31
N LEU A 282 8.44 -6.37 -5.12
CA LEU A 282 7.07 -5.93 -4.87
C LEU A 282 6.79 -4.51 -5.39
N PHE A 283 7.63 -3.53 -5.04
CA PHE A 283 7.44 -2.16 -5.50
C PHE A 283 7.76 -1.99 -7.00
N SER A 284 8.82 -2.64 -7.49
CA SER A 284 9.19 -2.60 -8.91
C SER A 284 8.10 -3.18 -9.81
N LEU A 285 7.40 -4.23 -9.37
CA LEU A 285 6.27 -4.81 -10.09
C LEU A 285 5.13 -3.80 -10.29
N PHE A 286 4.84 -2.98 -9.26
CA PHE A 286 3.83 -1.93 -9.40
C PHE A 286 4.22 -0.85 -10.41
N VAL A 287 5.52 -0.54 -10.52
CA VAL A 287 6.02 0.46 -11.47
C VAL A 287 5.94 -0.05 -12.90
N THR A 288 6.27 -1.32 -13.14
CA THR A 288 6.45 -1.85 -14.49
C THR A 288 5.19 -2.45 -15.10
N ASP A 289 4.43 -3.23 -14.34
CA ASP A 289 3.42 -4.11 -14.94
C ASP A 289 1.97 -3.66 -14.71
N PHE A 290 1.68 -3.05 -13.56
CA PHE A 290 0.30 -2.82 -13.15
C PHE A 290 -0.34 -1.59 -13.80
N MET A 291 0.46 -0.58 -14.13
CA MET A 291 -0.04 0.75 -14.51
C MET A 291 -0.64 0.84 -15.90
N TRP A 292 -0.42 -0.16 -16.76
CA TRP A 292 -0.62 0.01 -18.20
C TRP A 292 -1.77 -0.78 -18.79
N VAL A 293 -2.44 -1.62 -17.99
CA VAL A 293 -3.53 -2.50 -18.50
C VAL A 293 -4.81 -1.72 -18.79
N ASN A 294 -4.99 -0.52 -18.26
CA ASN A 294 -6.25 0.25 -18.32
C ASN A 294 -6.18 1.63 -19.02
N ASP A 295 -5.11 1.93 -19.76
CA ASP A 295 -4.99 3.19 -20.51
C ASP A 295 -5.45 3.05 -21.98
N LYS A 296 -6.37 2.13 -22.29
CA LYS A 296 -6.98 2.02 -23.63
C LYS A 296 -8.48 2.27 -23.59
#